data_0ee47645987d96065db08b6ffc4f4908
#
_entry.id   0ee47645987d96065db08b6ffc4f4908
#
_cell.length_a   1.000
_cell.length_b   1.000
_cell.length_c   1.000
_cell.angle_alpha   90.00
_cell.angle_beta   90.00
_cell.angle_gamma   90.00
#
_symmetry.space_group_name_H-M   'P 1'
#
loop_
_entity.id
_entity.type
_entity.pdbx_description
1 polymer ?
#
loop_
_entity_poly.entity_id
_entity_poly.type
_entity_poly.pdbx_seq_one_letter_code
_entity_poly.pdbx_strand_id
1 'polypeptide(L)'
;MLTVAPASRLFCAITFAVVMTPALADWEETPEYAWKTYLSDCQQLQRAVTNVQNGRQTAKDVLPTIESYLRTFTVHRKNLAQPSLGSPDYARCESVIPRAQDIAAKGRAEYDEEIAQHLQQAQNDHLNSSEYKRARSLGFSDVGEIGALDQHADLDGEANLKTLMIKVDFGCGRHFRAAHYVKPYVVYTVHRSDGSCGVYKHVAVLDGQTVERGDYIDEKGIFQYVGWKKLAGPEGFPIDVRVVKALK
;
A
#
# COMPACT_ATOMS: atom_id res chain seq x y z
N MET A 1 -18.74 3.37 35.62
CA MET A 1 -17.44 2.91 35.13
C MET A 1 -17.66 2.35 33.73
N LEU A 2 -17.44 3.18 32.73
CA LEU A 2 -17.57 2.80 31.31
C LEU A 2 -16.18 2.40 30.83
N THR A 3 -16.01 1.11 30.58
CA THR A 3 -14.80 0.56 29.96
C THR A 3 -14.84 0.91 28.47
N VAL A 4 -13.95 1.82 28.07
CA VAL A 4 -13.71 2.15 26.68
C VAL A 4 -12.93 0.97 26.06
N ALA A 5 -13.54 0.25 25.13
CA ALA A 5 -12.88 -0.75 24.31
C ALA A 5 -11.86 -0.06 23.40
N PRO A 6 -10.66 -0.61 23.20
CA PRO A 6 -9.66 -0.02 22.33
C PRO A 6 -10.13 -0.11 20.87
N ALA A 7 -10.05 1.02 20.20
CA ALA A 7 -10.26 1.12 18.76
C ALA A 7 -9.32 0.16 18.03
N SER A 8 -9.88 -0.78 17.28
CA SER A 8 -9.15 -1.70 16.42
C SER A 8 -8.34 -0.89 15.40
N ARG A 9 -7.04 -1.08 15.48
CA ARG A 9 -6.07 -0.45 14.60
C ARG A 9 -6.23 -1.04 13.19
N LEU A 10 -6.72 -0.23 12.27
CA LEU A 10 -6.59 -0.50 10.84
C LEU A 10 -5.09 -0.33 10.48
N PHE A 11 -4.32 -1.37 10.68
CA PHE A 11 -2.99 -1.49 10.10
C PHE A 11 -3.17 -1.99 8.68
N CYS A 12 -3.29 -1.08 7.72
CA CYS A 12 -2.99 -1.39 6.33
C CYS A 12 -1.46 -1.54 6.24
N ALA A 13 -0.96 -2.71 6.66
CA ALA A 13 0.41 -3.09 6.37
C ALA A 13 0.49 -3.26 4.86
N ILE A 14 0.95 -2.22 4.17
CA ILE A 14 1.44 -2.35 2.80
C ILE A 14 2.71 -3.18 2.89
N THR A 15 2.52 -4.48 2.95
CA THR A 15 3.58 -5.44 2.73
C THR A 15 3.91 -5.37 1.25
N PHE A 16 4.86 -4.53 0.88
CA PHE A 16 5.57 -4.68 -0.37
C PHE A 16 6.31 -6.02 -0.29
N ALA A 17 5.62 -7.10 -0.57
CA ALA A 17 6.24 -8.35 -0.95
C ALA A 17 6.90 -8.08 -2.30
N VAL A 18 8.14 -7.59 -2.26
CA VAL A 18 9.04 -7.70 -3.41
C VAL A 18 9.23 -9.21 -3.60
N VAL A 19 8.40 -9.78 -4.47
CA VAL A 19 8.64 -11.11 -5.03
C VAL A 19 9.88 -10.95 -5.89
N MET A 20 11.06 -11.04 -5.26
CA MET A 20 12.29 -11.28 -5.98
C MET A 20 12.22 -12.72 -6.47
N THR A 21 11.88 -12.87 -7.74
CA THR A 21 12.16 -14.12 -8.48
C THR A 21 13.64 -14.45 -8.30
N PRO A 22 13.98 -15.65 -7.83
CA PRO A 22 15.35 -16.12 -7.82
C PRO A 22 15.71 -16.63 -9.23
N ALA A 23 15.99 -15.69 -10.11
CA ALA A 23 16.60 -15.98 -11.40
C ALA A 23 17.85 -15.13 -11.54
N LEU A 24 18.70 -15.13 -10.49
CA LEU A 24 20.10 -14.91 -10.68
C LEU A 24 20.69 -16.27 -10.94
N ALA A 25 20.89 -16.59 -12.25
CA ALA A 25 21.76 -17.66 -12.67
C ALA A 25 23.01 -17.66 -11.77
N ASP A 26 23.49 -18.87 -11.43
CA ASP A 26 24.79 -19.10 -10.79
C ASP A 26 25.90 -18.49 -11.67
N TRP A 27 26.05 -17.17 -11.57
CA TRP A 27 27.26 -16.50 -12.02
C TRP A 27 28.29 -16.82 -10.95
N GLU A 28 29.13 -17.78 -11.23
CA GLU A 28 30.35 -17.97 -10.43
C GLU A 28 31.19 -16.71 -10.58
N GLU A 29 31.02 -15.79 -9.63
CA GLU A 29 31.74 -14.55 -9.56
C GLU A 29 33.23 -14.86 -9.32
N THR A 30 34.07 -14.52 -10.29
CA THR A 30 35.52 -14.75 -10.11
C THR A 30 36.03 -13.94 -8.91
N PRO A 31 36.98 -14.47 -8.10
CA PRO A 31 37.53 -13.76 -6.95
C PRO A 31 38.10 -12.38 -7.29
N GLU A 32 38.61 -12.21 -8.50
CA GLU A 32 39.15 -10.92 -8.98
C GLU A 32 38.01 -9.92 -9.22
N TYR A 33 36.90 -10.35 -9.81
CA TYR A 33 35.72 -9.51 -10.01
C TYR A 33 35.09 -9.14 -8.66
N ALA A 34 34.95 -10.10 -7.77
CA ALA A 34 34.44 -9.89 -6.41
C ALA A 34 35.29 -8.85 -5.66
N TRP A 35 36.61 -8.93 -5.77
CA TRP A 35 37.50 -7.96 -5.14
C TRP A 35 37.35 -6.55 -5.70
N LYS A 36 37.30 -6.38 -7.01
CA LYS A 36 37.11 -5.10 -7.67
C LYS A 36 35.77 -4.46 -7.26
N THR A 37 34.71 -5.23 -7.26
CA THR A 37 33.38 -4.74 -6.89
C THR A 37 33.32 -4.40 -5.40
N TYR A 38 33.88 -5.26 -4.54
CA TYR A 38 34.01 -5.00 -3.11
C TYR A 38 34.69 -3.66 -2.81
N LEU A 39 35.81 -3.35 -3.48
CA LEU A 39 36.49 -2.06 -3.32
C LEU A 39 35.64 -0.88 -3.83
N SER A 40 34.95 -1.06 -4.94
CA SER A 40 34.06 -0.04 -5.48
C SER A 40 32.93 0.28 -4.50
N ASP A 41 32.26 -0.75 -3.99
CA ASP A 41 31.17 -0.60 -3.01
C ASP A 41 31.66 0.05 -1.71
N CYS A 42 32.85 -0.34 -1.25
CA CYS A 42 33.51 0.28 -0.11
C CYS A 42 33.72 1.79 -0.30
N GLN A 43 34.18 2.21 -1.47
CA GLN A 43 34.35 3.63 -1.78
C GLN A 43 33.03 4.40 -1.76
N GLN A 44 31.95 3.80 -2.28
CA GLN A 44 30.62 4.40 -2.25
C GLN A 44 30.07 4.50 -0.82
N LEU A 45 30.21 3.44 -0.02
CA LEU A 45 29.87 3.49 1.41
C LEU A 45 30.64 4.58 2.14
N GLN A 46 31.94 4.68 1.91
CA GLN A 46 32.78 5.71 2.53
C GLN A 46 32.34 7.11 2.14
N ARG A 47 31.97 7.34 0.87
CA ARG A 47 31.43 8.63 0.40
C ARG A 47 30.12 8.96 1.10
N ALA A 48 29.18 8.00 1.19
CA ALA A 48 27.90 8.20 1.86
C ALA A 48 28.12 8.54 3.34
N VAL A 49 28.96 7.78 4.05
CA VAL A 49 29.33 8.04 5.45
C VAL A 49 29.92 9.45 5.62
N THR A 50 30.87 9.81 4.76
CA THR A 50 31.53 11.12 4.80
C THR A 50 30.55 12.27 4.53
N ASN A 51 29.61 12.09 3.61
CA ASN A 51 28.58 13.11 3.31
C ASN A 51 27.69 13.38 4.53
N VAL A 52 27.30 12.34 5.25
CA VAL A 52 26.50 12.50 6.48
C VAL A 52 27.33 13.16 7.58
N GLN A 53 28.58 12.72 7.79
CA GLN A 53 29.47 13.29 8.81
C GLN A 53 29.75 14.76 8.59
N ASN A 54 29.84 15.18 7.34
CA ASN A 54 30.09 16.58 6.93
C ASN A 54 28.79 17.41 6.82
N GLY A 55 27.63 16.87 7.18
CA GLY A 55 26.35 17.56 7.12
C GLY A 55 25.85 17.88 5.71
N ARG A 56 26.41 17.22 4.67
CA ARG A 56 25.99 17.41 3.26
C ARG A 56 24.70 16.67 2.93
N GLN A 57 24.42 15.59 3.62
CA GLN A 57 23.23 14.76 3.47
C GLN A 57 22.77 14.30 4.86
N THR A 58 21.47 14.02 5.01
CA THR A 58 20.94 13.41 6.22
C THR A 58 21.13 11.89 6.18
N ALA A 59 20.99 11.23 7.33
CA ALA A 59 21.05 9.78 7.39
C ALA A 59 19.93 9.14 6.56
N LYS A 60 18.74 9.75 6.56
CA LYS A 60 17.59 9.34 5.74
C LYS A 60 17.87 9.43 4.24
N ASP A 61 18.52 10.51 3.78
CA ASP A 61 18.81 10.70 2.34
C ASP A 61 19.72 9.62 1.77
N VAL A 62 20.66 9.13 2.57
CA VAL A 62 21.64 8.12 2.15
C VAL A 62 21.20 6.68 2.47
N LEU A 63 20.10 6.49 3.20
CA LEU A 63 19.63 5.17 3.66
C LEU A 63 19.50 4.16 2.52
N PRO A 64 18.80 4.44 1.39
CA PRO A 64 18.66 3.46 0.30
C PRO A 64 20.01 3.06 -0.30
N THR A 65 20.92 4.03 -0.41
CA THR A 65 22.27 3.83 -0.94
C THR A 65 23.10 2.95 -0.01
N ILE A 66 23.12 3.26 1.28
CA ILE A 66 23.88 2.48 2.26
C ILE A 66 23.33 1.05 2.36
N GLU A 67 22.04 0.86 2.44
CA GLU A 67 21.42 -0.47 2.51
C GLU A 67 21.71 -1.32 1.27
N SER A 68 21.68 -0.70 0.10
CA SER A 68 22.05 -1.39 -1.16
C SER A 68 23.48 -1.87 -1.11
N TYR A 69 24.43 -1.00 -0.77
CA TYR A 69 25.86 -1.35 -0.74
C TYR A 69 26.20 -2.32 0.41
N LEU A 70 25.60 -2.20 1.57
CA LEU A 70 25.80 -3.19 2.65
C LEU A 70 25.33 -4.59 2.24
N ARG A 71 24.28 -4.68 1.44
CA ARG A 71 23.77 -5.97 0.92
C ARG A 71 24.74 -6.57 -0.09
N THR A 72 25.14 -5.80 -1.10
CA THR A 72 26.09 -6.25 -2.14
C THR A 72 27.46 -6.57 -1.55
N PHE A 73 27.94 -5.75 -0.62
CA PHE A 73 29.16 -5.96 0.12
C PHE A 73 29.21 -7.32 0.84
N THR A 74 28.11 -7.72 1.47
CA THR A 74 28.00 -9.02 2.13
C THR A 74 28.11 -10.17 1.14
N VAL A 75 27.57 -10.02 -0.07
CA VAL A 75 27.67 -11.03 -1.13
C VAL A 75 29.09 -11.15 -1.64
N HIS A 76 29.72 -10.04 -2.04
CA HIS A 76 31.07 -10.05 -2.59
C HIS A 76 32.12 -10.53 -1.59
N ARG A 77 31.94 -10.16 -0.31
CA ARG A 77 32.85 -10.62 0.77
C ARG A 77 33.00 -12.13 0.85
N LYS A 78 31.94 -12.88 0.57
CA LYS A 78 31.97 -14.36 0.62
C LYS A 78 32.81 -14.97 -0.49
N ASN A 79 33.01 -14.24 -1.58
CA ASN A 79 33.71 -14.70 -2.77
C ASN A 79 35.16 -14.19 -2.85
N LEU A 80 35.65 -13.48 -1.80
CA LEU A 80 37.02 -12.96 -1.78
C LEU A 80 38.05 -14.08 -1.58
N ALA A 81 39.15 -14.00 -2.33
CA ALA A 81 40.30 -14.87 -2.12
C ALA A 81 41.09 -14.52 -0.85
N GLN A 82 41.72 -15.52 -0.23
CA GLN A 82 42.52 -15.34 1.01
C GLN A 82 43.56 -14.22 0.95
N PRO A 83 44.32 -14.02 -0.17
CA PRO A 83 45.28 -12.92 -0.23
C PRO A 83 44.65 -11.53 -0.10
N SER A 84 43.43 -11.36 -0.62
CA SER A 84 42.67 -10.11 -0.51
C SER A 84 42.29 -9.76 0.93
N LEU A 85 41.96 -10.76 1.74
CA LEU A 85 41.54 -10.62 3.14
C LEU A 85 42.63 -10.06 4.05
N GLY A 86 43.90 -10.24 3.69
CA GLY A 86 45.07 -9.68 4.42
C GLY A 86 45.49 -8.28 3.96
N SER A 87 44.82 -7.71 2.99
CA SER A 87 45.25 -6.40 2.44
C SER A 87 44.85 -5.22 3.31
N PRO A 88 45.65 -4.12 3.32
CA PRO A 88 45.26 -2.89 4.01
C PRO A 88 43.94 -2.31 3.53
N ASP A 89 43.62 -2.49 2.24
CA ASP A 89 42.39 -2.02 1.64
C ASP A 89 41.16 -2.79 2.21
N TYR A 90 41.31 -4.08 2.42
CA TYR A 90 40.28 -4.86 3.11
C TYR A 90 40.02 -4.34 4.53
N ALA A 91 41.07 -4.17 5.32
CA ALA A 91 40.95 -3.65 6.68
C ALA A 91 40.31 -2.24 6.73
N ARG A 92 40.67 -1.38 5.77
CA ARG A 92 40.05 -0.05 5.62
C ARG A 92 38.55 -0.19 5.36
N CYS A 93 38.15 -1.03 4.41
CA CYS A 93 36.76 -1.24 4.05
C CYS A 93 35.94 -1.83 5.23
N GLU A 94 36.45 -2.83 5.92
CA GLU A 94 35.79 -3.38 7.11
C GLU A 94 35.56 -2.33 8.19
N SER A 95 36.43 -1.31 8.32
CA SER A 95 36.26 -0.22 9.27
C SER A 95 35.13 0.76 8.93
N VAL A 96 34.68 0.78 7.67
CA VAL A 96 33.57 1.64 7.22
C VAL A 96 32.20 1.01 7.56
N ILE A 97 32.11 -0.31 7.57
CA ILE A 97 30.83 -1.04 7.73
C ILE A 97 30.09 -0.64 9.00
N PRO A 98 30.69 -0.67 10.21
CA PRO A 98 29.99 -0.31 11.43
C PRO A 98 29.38 1.10 11.36
N ARG A 99 30.13 2.06 10.83
CA ARG A 99 29.67 3.44 10.69
C ARG A 99 28.51 3.55 9.69
N ALA A 100 28.58 2.82 8.58
CA ALA A 100 27.49 2.75 7.61
C ALA A 100 26.23 2.11 8.21
N GLN A 101 26.40 1.08 9.04
CA GLN A 101 25.29 0.44 9.76
C GLN A 101 24.64 1.39 10.77
N ASP A 102 25.43 2.16 11.52
CA ASP A 102 24.92 3.16 12.45
C ASP A 102 24.12 4.26 11.74
N ILE A 103 24.66 4.75 10.60
CA ILE A 103 23.95 5.74 9.76
C ILE A 103 22.66 5.14 9.19
N ALA A 104 22.68 3.89 8.71
CA ALA A 104 21.50 3.23 8.21
C ALA A 104 20.43 3.07 9.31
N ALA A 105 20.84 2.66 10.51
CA ALA A 105 19.93 2.55 11.65
C ALA A 105 19.28 3.89 12.02
N LYS A 106 20.08 4.97 12.04
CA LYS A 106 19.58 6.33 12.26
C LYS A 106 18.63 6.77 11.14
N GLY A 107 19.02 6.58 9.88
CA GLY A 107 18.19 6.95 8.73
C GLY A 107 16.86 6.21 8.70
N ARG A 108 16.85 4.95 9.13
CA ARG A 108 15.60 4.16 9.25
C ARG A 108 14.70 4.70 10.34
N ALA A 109 15.26 5.04 11.52
CA ALA A 109 14.49 5.63 12.60
C ALA A 109 13.86 6.99 12.19
N GLU A 110 14.62 7.85 11.49
CA GLU A 110 14.11 9.12 10.95
C GLU A 110 12.99 8.90 9.93
N TYR A 111 13.12 7.89 9.07
CA TYR A 111 12.10 7.52 8.08
C TYR A 111 10.81 6.99 8.73
N ASP A 112 10.96 6.09 9.72
CA ASP A 112 9.82 5.50 10.44
C ASP A 112 9.05 6.57 11.24
N GLU A 113 9.77 7.53 11.83
CA GLU A 113 9.16 8.66 12.54
C GLU A 113 8.36 9.55 11.58
N GLU A 114 8.90 9.87 10.40
CA GLU A 114 8.21 10.65 9.39
C GLU A 114 6.94 9.95 8.91
N ILE A 115 7.01 8.63 8.62
CA ILE A 115 5.83 7.84 8.28
C ILE A 115 4.79 7.89 9.39
N ALA A 116 5.19 7.72 10.64
CA ALA A 116 4.27 7.78 11.78
C ALA A 116 3.57 9.15 11.88
N GLN A 117 4.31 10.24 11.68
CA GLN A 117 3.75 11.60 11.65
C GLN A 117 2.75 11.78 10.52
N HIS A 118 3.08 11.34 9.29
CA HIS A 118 2.18 11.40 8.15
C HIS A 118 0.89 10.58 8.36
N LEU A 119 1.01 9.37 8.92
CA LEU A 119 -0.15 8.55 9.24
C LEU A 119 -1.04 9.20 10.29
N GLN A 120 -0.45 9.78 11.33
CA GLN A 120 -1.20 10.49 12.35
C GLN A 120 -1.90 11.73 11.79
N GLN A 121 -1.22 12.49 10.93
CA GLN A 121 -1.83 13.63 10.26
C GLN A 121 -2.99 13.20 9.38
N ALA A 122 -2.82 12.18 8.54
CA ALA A 122 -3.87 11.65 7.68
C ALA A 122 -5.08 11.17 8.50
N GLN A 123 -4.84 10.52 9.64
CA GLN A 123 -5.91 10.12 10.55
C GLN A 123 -6.65 11.33 11.15
N ASN A 124 -5.93 12.35 11.58
CA ASN A 124 -6.54 13.57 12.10
C ASN A 124 -7.37 14.30 11.03
N ASP A 125 -6.85 14.39 9.81
CA ASP A 125 -7.56 15.00 8.68
C ASP A 125 -8.83 14.21 8.35
N HIS A 126 -8.78 12.89 8.37
CA HIS A 126 -9.93 12.03 8.19
C HIS A 126 -10.99 12.27 9.27
N LEU A 127 -10.62 12.25 10.55
CA LEU A 127 -11.54 12.46 11.68
C LEU A 127 -12.15 13.88 11.67
N ASN A 128 -11.47 14.86 11.09
CA ASN A 128 -11.94 16.22 10.96
C ASN A 128 -12.72 16.49 9.68
N SER A 129 -12.74 15.55 8.74
CA SER A 129 -13.44 15.70 7.47
C SER A 129 -14.94 15.88 7.65
N SER A 130 -15.58 16.56 6.69
CA SER A 130 -17.03 16.73 6.65
C SER A 130 -17.75 15.39 6.49
N GLU A 131 -17.16 14.50 5.71
CA GLU A 131 -17.67 13.16 5.45
C GLU A 131 -17.72 12.31 6.72
N TYR A 132 -16.63 12.29 7.49
CA TYR A 132 -16.59 11.54 8.75
C TYR A 132 -17.59 12.10 9.77
N LYS A 133 -17.67 13.43 9.92
CA LYS A 133 -18.65 14.09 10.79
C LYS A 133 -20.08 13.74 10.39
N ARG A 134 -20.38 13.73 9.09
CA ARG A 134 -21.67 13.32 8.56
C ARG A 134 -21.95 11.84 8.83
N ALA A 135 -20.97 10.96 8.60
CA ALA A 135 -21.11 9.54 8.93
C ALA A 135 -21.48 9.34 10.39
N ARG A 136 -20.77 10.01 11.30
CA ARG A 136 -21.04 9.94 12.75
C ARG A 136 -22.44 10.46 13.10
N SER A 137 -22.91 11.55 12.49
CA SER A 137 -24.24 12.11 12.72
C SER A 137 -25.36 11.16 12.25
N LEU A 138 -25.08 10.31 11.27
CA LEU A 138 -26.00 9.30 10.75
C LEU A 138 -25.88 7.93 11.47
N GLY A 139 -25.01 7.83 12.47
CA GLY A 139 -24.82 6.61 13.27
C GLY A 139 -23.80 5.61 12.69
N PHE A 140 -23.06 5.98 11.67
CA PHE A 140 -22.00 5.15 11.12
C PHE A 140 -20.69 5.33 11.92
N SER A 141 -19.86 4.30 11.92
CA SER A 141 -18.55 4.32 12.60
C SER A 141 -17.46 5.01 11.79
N ASP A 142 -17.55 4.92 10.46
CA ASP A 142 -16.54 5.43 9.53
C ASP A 142 -17.11 5.65 8.12
N VAL A 143 -16.25 6.08 7.20
CA VAL A 143 -16.54 6.30 5.77
C VAL A 143 -15.71 5.36 4.93
N GLY A 144 -16.38 4.53 4.13
CA GLY A 144 -15.74 3.67 3.13
C GLY A 144 -15.97 4.17 1.71
N GLU A 145 -15.18 3.66 0.78
CA GLU A 145 -15.30 3.95 -0.64
C GLU A 145 -15.95 2.78 -1.39
N ILE A 146 -16.81 3.09 -2.34
CA ILE A 146 -17.54 2.06 -3.11
C ILE A 146 -16.58 1.15 -3.89
N GLY A 147 -15.47 1.68 -4.38
CA GLY A 147 -14.43 0.94 -5.08
C GLY A 147 -13.63 -0.01 -4.18
N ALA A 148 -13.61 0.24 -2.87
CA ALA A 148 -12.88 -0.54 -1.87
C ALA A 148 -13.72 -1.58 -1.14
N LEU A 149 -15.02 -1.74 -1.47
CA LEU A 149 -15.92 -2.65 -0.75
C LEU A 149 -15.41 -4.09 -0.66
N ASP A 150 -14.79 -4.61 -1.71
CA ASP A 150 -14.25 -5.96 -1.69
C ASP A 150 -13.02 -6.10 -0.79
N GLN A 151 -12.22 -5.05 -0.66
CA GLN A 151 -11.04 -5.04 0.21
C GLN A 151 -11.45 -5.03 1.68
N HIS A 152 -12.49 -4.29 2.03
CA HIS A 152 -13.03 -4.27 3.38
C HIS A 152 -13.67 -5.61 3.78
N ALA A 153 -14.33 -6.29 2.85
CA ALA A 153 -14.95 -7.59 3.12
C ALA A 153 -13.95 -8.66 3.55
N ASP A 154 -12.76 -8.64 2.95
CA ASP A 154 -11.72 -9.63 3.23
C ASP A 154 -11.02 -9.39 4.58
N LEU A 155 -10.99 -8.15 5.05
CA LEU A 155 -10.26 -7.77 6.26
C LEU A 155 -11.10 -7.89 7.54
N ASP A 156 -12.38 -7.50 7.51
CA ASP A 156 -13.18 -7.31 8.73
C ASP A 156 -14.49 -8.12 8.76
N GLY A 157 -14.80 -8.82 7.68
CA GLY A 157 -16.06 -9.53 7.52
C GLY A 157 -17.27 -8.62 7.25
N GLU A 158 -18.34 -9.20 6.76
CA GLU A 158 -19.54 -8.45 6.30
C GLU A 158 -20.25 -7.64 7.40
N ALA A 159 -20.15 -8.07 8.66
CA ALA A 159 -20.80 -7.40 9.78
C ALA A 159 -20.29 -5.97 9.98
N ASN A 160 -19.01 -5.76 9.78
CA ASN A 160 -18.37 -4.46 9.98
C ASN A 160 -18.66 -3.46 8.86
N LEU A 161 -18.89 -3.95 7.64
CA LEU A 161 -19.23 -3.10 6.49
C LEU A 161 -20.54 -2.33 6.71
N LYS A 162 -21.50 -2.89 7.46
CA LYS A 162 -22.78 -2.23 7.77
C LYS A 162 -22.63 -0.97 8.62
N THR A 163 -21.50 -0.82 9.27
CA THR A 163 -21.18 0.36 10.08
C THR A 163 -20.50 1.47 9.29
N LEU A 164 -20.21 1.23 8.00
CA LEU A 164 -19.61 2.21 7.13
C LEU A 164 -20.65 2.98 6.32
N MET A 165 -20.49 4.28 6.26
CA MET A 165 -21.10 5.12 5.25
C MET A 165 -20.28 5.02 3.97
N ILE A 166 -20.88 4.55 2.89
CA ILE A 166 -20.18 4.34 1.63
C ILE A 166 -20.35 5.55 0.73
N LYS A 167 -19.25 6.12 0.28
CA LYS A 167 -19.22 7.18 -0.72
C LYS A 167 -18.69 6.66 -2.06
N VAL A 168 -18.97 7.38 -3.12
CA VAL A 168 -18.35 7.14 -4.42
C VAL A 168 -16.95 7.77 -4.41
N ASP A 169 -15.93 6.96 -4.61
CA ASP A 169 -14.54 7.41 -4.65
C ASP A 169 -14.19 8.04 -6.00
N PHE A 170 -13.35 9.07 -5.96
CA PHE A 170 -12.94 9.80 -7.17
C PHE A 170 -12.09 8.97 -8.13
N GLY A 171 -11.39 7.95 -7.62
CA GLY A 171 -10.53 7.11 -8.44
C GLY A 171 -11.31 6.15 -9.32
N CYS A 172 -12.05 5.24 -8.66
CA CYS A 172 -12.75 4.15 -9.33
C CYS A 172 -14.24 4.43 -9.54
N GLY A 173 -14.84 5.30 -8.76
CA GLY A 173 -16.27 5.61 -8.83
C GLY A 173 -16.74 6.15 -10.17
N ARG A 174 -15.91 6.94 -10.83
CA ARG A 174 -16.19 7.47 -12.18
C ARG A 174 -16.41 6.42 -13.27
N HIS A 175 -16.05 5.19 -12.98
CA HIS A 175 -16.17 4.09 -13.94
C HIS A 175 -17.35 3.16 -13.63
N PHE A 176 -18.09 3.38 -12.55
CA PHE A 176 -19.30 2.61 -12.24
C PHE A 176 -20.44 3.04 -13.17
N ARG A 177 -20.74 2.19 -14.17
CA ARG A 177 -21.83 2.40 -15.13
C ARG A 177 -22.92 1.38 -14.93
N ALA A 178 -24.18 1.81 -15.05
CA ALA A 178 -25.33 0.95 -15.02
C ALA A 178 -25.22 -0.08 -16.16
N ALA A 179 -25.09 -1.35 -15.80
CA ALA A 179 -24.96 -2.45 -16.74
C ALA A 179 -26.33 -3.04 -17.07
N HIS A 180 -27.16 -3.27 -16.05
CA HIS A 180 -28.50 -3.86 -16.21
C HIS A 180 -29.35 -3.65 -14.96
N TYR A 181 -30.62 -3.96 -15.08
CA TYR A 181 -31.61 -3.84 -14.01
C TYR A 181 -32.16 -5.22 -13.64
N VAL A 182 -32.02 -5.58 -12.37
CA VAL A 182 -32.60 -6.79 -11.77
C VAL A 182 -33.45 -6.36 -10.58
N LYS A 183 -34.72 -6.13 -10.82
CA LYS A 183 -35.65 -5.57 -9.81
C LYS A 183 -35.48 -6.22 -8.45
N PRO A 184 -35.31 -5.49 -7.36
CA PRO A 184 -35.30 -4.01 -7.24
C PRO A 184 -33.92 -3.35 -7.37
N TYR A 185 -32.95 -4.00 -7.98
CA TYR A 185 -31.55 -3.56 -8.04
C TYR A 185 -31.16 -2.98 -9.39
N VAL A 186 -30.39 -1.90 -9.36
CA VAL A 186 -29.60 -1.45 -10.50
C VAL A 186 -28.18 -1.97 -10.30
N VAL A 187 -27.68 -2.76 -11.22
CA VAL A 187 -26.33 -3.32 -11.17
C VAL A 187 -25.39 -2.41 -11.95
N TYR A 188 -24.42 -1.87 -11.26
CA TYR A 188 -23.32 -1.08 -11.83
C TYR A 188 -22.09 -1.95 -11.97
N THR A 189 -21.37 -1.76 -13.05
CA THR A 189 -20.11 -2.47 -13.32
C THR A 189 -19.00 -1.46 -13.54
N VAL A 190 -17.84 -1.68 -12.95
CA VAL A 190 -16.66 -0.90 -13.24
C VAL A 190 -16.05 -1.38 -14.55
N HIS A 191 -16.07 -0.52 -15.53
CA HIS A 191 -15.32 -0.70 -16.76
C HIS A 191 -13.97 0.01 -16.64
N ARG A 192 -12.90 -0.74 -16.78
CA ARG A 192 -11.57 -0.20 -16.79
C ARG A 192 -10.98 -0.16 -18.19
N SER A 193 -10.46 1.00 -18.53
CA SER A 193 -9.62 1.18 -19.71
C SER A 193 -8.11 1.12 -19.42
N ASP A 194 -7.67 1.32 -18.18
CA ASP A 194 -6.26 1.57 -17.85
C ASP A 194 -5.62 0.58 -16.86
N GLY A 195 -6.37 -0.42 -16.46
CA GLY A 195 -5.86 -1.41 -15.49
C GLY A 195 -5.67 -0.89 -14.02
N SER A 196 -5.95 0.38 -13.70
CA SER A 196 -5.70 0.98 -12.39
C SER A 196 -6.70 0.61 -11.27
N CYS A 197 -7.95 0.27 -11.54
CA CYS A 197 -8.97 -0.14 -10.54
C CYS A 197 -9.33 -1.65 -10.47
N GLY A 198 -8.41 -2.63 -10.65
CA GLY A 198 -8.62 -4.10 -10.57
C GLY A 198 -9.67 -4.66 -11.52
N VAL A 199 -9.84 -5.92 -11.47
CA VAL A 199 -10.79 -6.70 -12.27
C VAL A 199 -12.23 -6.26 -11.98
N TYR A 200 -13.13 -6.42 -12.95
CA TYR A 200 -14.56 -6.12 -12.89
C TYR A 200 -15.16 -6.24 -11.51
N LYS A 201 -15.59 -5.12 -10.96
CA LYS A 201 -16.34 -5.09 -9.72
C LYS A 201 -17.79 -4.74 -10.02
N HIS A 202 -18.69 -5.48 -9.40
CA HIS A 202 -20.11 -5.26 -9.53
C HIS A 202 -20.68 -4.75 -8.20
N VAL A 203 -21.43 -3.66 -8.27
CA VAL A 203 -22.18 -3.12 -7.15
C VAL A 203 -23.64 -3.00 -7.54
N ALA A 204 -24.53 -3.49 -6.69
CA ALA A 204 -25.98 -3.35 -6.87
C ALA A 204 -26.52 -2.28 -5.94
N VAL A 205 -27.21 -1.28 -6.48
CA VAL A 205 -27.93 -0.27 -5.71
C VAL A 205 -29.37 -0.73 -5.53
N LEU A 206 -29.75 -0.91 -4.26
CA LEU A 206 -31.11 -1.28 -3.87
C LEU A 206 -32.03 -0.05 -3.99
N ASP A 207 -33.23 -0.24 -4.52
CA ASP A 207 -34.23 0.81 -4.75
C ASP A 207 -33.68 1.96 -5.60
N GLY A 208 -32.72 1.66 -6.44
CA GLY A 208 -32.23 2.59 -7.43
C GLY A 208 -33.37 3.07 -8.33
N GLN A 209 -33.41 4.37 -8.62
CA GLN A 209 -34.31 4.88 -9.66
C GLN A 209 -33.96 4.18 -10.97
N THR A 210 -34.95 3.99 -11.81
CA THR A 210 -34.72 3.47 -13.15
C THR A 210 -33.71 4.39 -13.86
N VAL A 211 -32.55 3.84 -14.16
CA VAL A 211 -31.47 4.53 -14.87
C VAL A 211 -31.29 3.89 -16.22
N GLU A 212 -30.80 4.65 -17.18
CA GLU A 212 -30.48 4.11 -18.50
C GLU A 212 -29.16 3.30 -18.43
N ARG A 213 -29.07 2.33 -19.34
CA ARG A 213 -27.84 1.54 -19.46
C ARG A 213 -26.67 2.47 -19.86
N GLY A 214 -25.61 2.43 -19.08
CA GLY A 214 -24.42 3.27 -19.27
C GLY A 214 -24.38 4.52 -18.41
N ASP A 215 -25.47 4.88 -17.71
CA ASP A 215 -25.48 5.97 -16.75
C ASP A 215 -24.48 5.71 -15.63
N TYR A 216 -23.86 6.78 -15.17
CA TYR A 216 -22.96 6.69 -14.03
C TYR A 216 -23.70 6.58 -12.71
N ILE A 217 -23.12 5.93 -11.75
CA ILE A 217 -23.59 5.99 -10.37
C ILE A 217 -23.52 7.45 -9.90
N ASP A 218 -24.46 7.84 -9.03
CA ASP A 218 -24.47 9.20 -8.48
C ASP A 218 -23.17 9.46 -7.68
N GLU A 219 -22.27 10.29 -8.23
CA GLU A 219 -20.99 10.64 -7.63
C GLU A 219 -21.12 11.38 -6.29
N LYS A 220 -22.26 11.97 -6.02
CA LYS A 220 -22.58 12.62 -4.74
C LYS A 220 -23.40 11.70 -3.83
N GLY A 221 -23.74 10.53 -4.32
CA GLY A 221 -24.53 9.55 -3.60
C GLY A 221 -23.80 9.04 -2.36
N ILE A 222 -24.56 8.93 -1.30
CA ILE A 222 -24.13 8.32 -0.06
C ILE A 222 -24.94 7.07 0.12
N PHE A 223 -24.25 5.99 0.46
CA PHE A 223 -24.84 4.68 0.52
C PHE A 223 -24.54 4.02 1.86
N GLN A 224 -25.41 3.10 2.24
CA GLN A 224 -25.17 2.14 3.30
C GLN A 224 -24.93 0.76 2.68
N TYR A 225 -23.93 0.04 3.16
CA TYR A 225 -23.76 -1.36 2.79
C TYR A 225 -24.88 -2.21 3.41
N VAL A 226 -25.51 -3.06 2.60
CA VAL A 226 -26.63 -3.93 3.02
C VAL A 226 -26.20 -5.39 3.14
N GLY A 227 -25.30 -5.82 2.31
CA GLY A 227 -24.81 -7.18 2.21
C GLY A 227 -24.39 -7.51 0.77
N TRP A 228 -24.26 -8.77 0.48
CA TRP A 228 -24.01 -9.22 -0.88
C TRP A 228 -25.06 -10.23 -1.34
N LYS A 229 -25.23 -10.34 -2.64
CA LYS A 229 -26.22 -11.23 -3.25
C LYS A 229 -25.70 -11.80 -4.56
N LYS A 230 -26.26 -12.94 -4.91
CA LYS A 230 -26.11 -13.52 -6.24
C LYS A 230 -27.27 -13.04 -7.10
N LEU A 231 -26.97 -12.27 -8.14
CA LEU A 231 -27.96 -11.74 -9.10
C LEU A 231 -27.68 -12.28 -10.50
N ALA A 232 -28.68 -12.22 -11.38
CA ALA A 232 -28.46 -12.49 -12.79
C ALA A 232 -27.58 -11.39 -13.39
N GLY A 233 -26.49 -11.75 -14.04
CA GLY A 233 -25.64 -10.84 -14.78
C GLY A 233 -26.23 -10.45 -16.14
N PRO A 234 -25.57 -9.55 -16.88
CA PRO A 234 -26.04 -9.07 -18.19
C PRO A 234 -26.26 -10.17 -19.23
N GLU A 235 -25.50 -11.26 -19.11
CA GLU A 235 -25.56 -12.42 -20.01
C GLU A 235 -26.40 -13.56 -19.45
N GLY A 236 -27.12 -13.33 -18.33
CA GLY A 236 -27.95 -14.32 -17.66
C GLY A 236 -27.20 -15.24 -16.68
N PHE A 237 -25.86 -15.19 -16.64
CA PHE A 237 -25.08 -15.93 -15.66
C PHE A 237 -25.15 -15.27 -14.29
N PRO A 238 -25.15 -16.07 -13.19
CA PRO A 238 -25.16 -15.51 -11.84
C PRO A 238 -23.80 -14.80 -11.55
N ILE A 239 -23.91 -13.58 -11.02
CA ILE A 239 -22.77 -12.80 -10.55
C ILE A 239 -22.95 -12.47 -9.07
N ASP A 240 -21.85 -12.47 -8.32
CA ASP A 240 -21.83 -12.03 -6.94
C ASP A 240 -21.67 -10.51 -6.90
N VAL A 241 -22.59 -9.81 -6.22
CA VAL A 241 -22.61 -8.36 -6.16
C VAL A 241 -22.69 -7.87 -4.72
N ARG A 242 -21.95 -6.81 -4.42
CA ARG A 242 -22.10 -6.05 -3.18
C ARG A 242 -23.35 -5.18 -3.30
N VAL A 243 -24.21 -5.22 -2.30
CA VAL A 243 -25.46 -4.47 -2.29
C VAL A 243 -25.33 -3.26 -1.39
N VAL A 244 -25.61 -2.09 -1.95
CA VAL A 244 -25.68 -0.83 -1.21
C VAL A 244 -27.07 -0.20 -1.38
N LYS A 245 -27.49 0.57 -0.39
CA LYS A 245 -28.74 1.33 -0.41
C LYS A 245 -28.42 2.81 -0.35
N ALA A 246 -28.99 3.60 -1.25
CA ALA A 246 -28.85 5.04 -1.19
C ALA A 246 -29.45 5.62 0.10
N LEU A 247 -28.71 6.48 0.75
CA LEU A 247 -29.16 7.29 1.89
C LEU A 247 -29.64 8.62 1.35
N LYS A 248 -30.89 8.94 1.66
CA LYS A 248 -31.53 10.21 1.27
C LYS A 248 -31.10 11.35 2.19
#